data_aebb2f06876b2f150bf6c2d2aeef80fe
#
_entry.id   aebb2f06876b2f150bf6c2d2aeef80fe
#
_cell.length_a   1.000
_cell.length_b   1.000
_cell.length_c   1.000
_cell.angle_alpha   90.00
_cell.angle_beta   90.00
_cell.angle_gamma   90.00
#
_symmetry.space_group_name_H-M   'P 1'
#
loop_
_entity.id
_entity.type
_entity.pdbx_description
1 polymer ?
#
loop_
_entity_poly.entity_id
_entity_poly.type
_entity_poly.pdbx_seq_one_letter_code
_entity_poly.pdbx_strand_id
1 'polypeptide(L)'
;PLSHPVAREDKRVSGPMWIGPIANADAMSSMTTERALEMCGPEAAGEDPAGWSGADFEAERRRVVRSVRNLAEEAESISAAHLIAVDELASWLERGSPPSPAKMVAYLKEQGHSASVSHYTEPSFRTDAPWSAVLAAIDTISTADV
;
A
#
# COMPACT_ATOMS: atom_id res chain seq x y z
N PRO A 1 0.02 -6.31 20.82
CA PRO A 1 -0.38 -7.37 21.73
C PRO A 1 -1.45 -6.84 22.67
N LEU A 2 -2.54 -7.61 22.86
CA LEU A 2 -3.58 -7.26 23.83
C LEU A 2 -2.96 -7.25 25.22
N SER A 3 -3.16 -6.18 25.95
CA SER A 3 -2.62 -6.01 27.32
C SER A 3 -3.31 -6.91 28.37
N HIS A 4 -4.41 -7.55 28.00
CA HIS A 4 -5.19 -8.42 28.87
C HIS A 4 -5.55 -9.72 28.13
N PRO A 5 -5.57 -10.86 28.81
CA PRO A 5 -6.11 -12.09 28.24
C PRO A 5 -7.57 -11.89 27.87
N VAL A 6 -7.93 -12.21 26.62
CA VAL A 6 -9.29 -12.12 26.13
C VAL A 6 -9.88 -13.52 26.12
N ALA A 7 -11.13 -13.66 26.60
CA ALA A 7 -11.82 -14.93 26.54
C ALA A 7 -11.99 -15.37 25.07
N ARG A 8 -11.88 -16.68 24.84
CA ARG A 8 -11.95 -17.26 23.48
C ARG A 8 -13.28 -16.96 22.78
N GLU A 9 -14.32 -16.74 23.56
CA GLU A 9 -15.68 -16.44 23.12
C GLU A 9 -15.95 -14.94 22.94
N ASP A 10 -14.94 -14.09 23.20
CA ASP A 10 -15.10 -12.64 23.06
C ASP A 10 -15.31 -12.29 21.58
N LYS A 11 -16.48 -11.71 21.29
CA LYS A 11 -16.87 -11.33 19.91
C LYS A 11 -15.96 -10.30 19.25
N ARG A 12 -15.08 -9.65 20.02
CA ARG A 12 -14.06 -8.72 19.49
C ARG A 12 -12.83 -9.46 18.96
N VAL A 13 -12.73 -10.76 19.19
CA VAL A 13 -11.62 -11.59 18.70
C VAL A 13 -12.12 -12.43 17.54
N SER A 14 -11.62 -12.14 16.36
CA SER A 14 -11.85 -12.97 15.18
C SER A 14 -10.86 -14.10 15.13
N GLY A 15 -11.30 -15.31 14.87
CA GLY A 15 -10.66 -16.59 14.58
C GLY A 15 -9.14 -16.67 14.50
N PRO A 16 -8.57 -17.78 14.16
CA PRO A 16 -7.13 -17.85 13.96
C PRO A 16 -6.73 -16.94 12.78
N MET A 17 -5.92 -15.91 13.07
CA MET A 17 -5.38 -15.03 12.04
C MET A 17 -3.99 -15.52 11.64
N TRP A 18 -3.70 -15.45 10.33
CA TRP A 18 -2.35 -15.69 9.84
C TRP A 18 -1.40 -14.61 10.39
N ILE A 19 -0.31 -15.06 11.00
CA ILE A 19 0.74 -14.20 11.57
C ILE A 19 2.09 -14.35 10.85
N GLY A 20 2.13 -15.17 9.80
CA GLY A 20 3.30 -15.32 8.94
C GLY A 20 3.42 -14.19 7.91
N PRO A 21 4.41 -14.26 7.04
CA PRO A 21 4.57 -13.30 5.94
C PRO A 21 3.31 -13.25 5.07
N ILE A 22 2.82 -12.06 4.78
CA ILE A 22 1.63 -11.85 3.94
C ILE A 22 1.93 -11.97 2.45
N ALA A 23 3.20 -11.82 2.07
CA ALA A 23 3.67 -12.01 0.71
C ALA A 23 5.17 -12.38 0.71
N ASN A 24 5.65 -12.85 -0.44
CA ASN A 24 7.05 -13.09 -0.68
C ASN A 24 7.67 -11.84 -1.32
N ALA A 25 8.51 -11.12 -0.59
CA ALA A 25 9.12 -9.87 -1.04
C ALA A 25 10.02 -10.07 -2.27
N ASP A 26 10.76 -11.19 -2.37
CA ASP A 26 11.62 -11.49 -3.52
C ASP A 26 10.77 -11.73 -4.77
N ALA A 27 9.67 -12.45 -4.64
CA ALA A 27 8.74 -12.65 -5.75
C ALA A 27 8.11 -11.32 -6.21
N MET A 28 7.71 -10.46 -5.27
CA MET A 28 7.14 -9.15 -5.59
C MET A 28 8.15 -8.23 -6.28
N SER A 29 9.38 -8.13 -5.76
CA SER A 29 10.43 -7.30 -6.35
C SER A 29 10.89 -7.78 -7.72
N SER A 30 10.70 -9.08 -8.03
CA SER A 30 11.02 -9.65 -9.34
C SER A 30 9.93 -9.47 -10.40
N MET A 31 8.77 -8.93 -10.03
CA MET A 31 7.70 -8.64 -10.98
C MET A 31 8.12 -7.55 -11.95
N THR A 32 8.03 -7.83 -13.25
CA THR A 32 8.25 -6.83 -14.30
C THR A 32 6.97 -6.50 -15.03
N THR A 33 6.87 -5.27 -15.51
CA THR A 33 5.70 -4.80 -16.26
C THR A 33 5.54 -5.54 -17.60
N GLU A 34 6.65 -5.88 -18.24
CA GLU A 34 6.67 -6.64 -19.50
C GLU A 34 6.06 -8.03 -19.30
N ARG A 35 6.54 -8.74 -18.27
CA ARG A 35 6.04 -10.08 -17.98
C ARG A 35 4.57 -10.07 -17.56
N ALA A 36 4.15 -9.07 -16.82
CA ALA A 36 2.76 -8.93 -16.42
C ALA A 36 1.84 -8.64 -17.61
N LEU A 37 2.27 -7.80 -18.55
CA LEU A 37 1.51 -7.53 -19.78
C LEU A 37 1.41 -8.78 -20.68
N GLU A 38 2.47 -9.58 -20.77
CA GLU A 38 2.43 -10.85 -21.49
C GLU A 38 1.42 -11.83 -20.91
N MET A 39 1.28 -11.87 -19.57
CA MET A 39 0.47 -12.85 -18.86
C MET A 39 -0.97 -12.44 -18.63
N CYS A 40 -1.21 -11.15 -18.37
CA CYS A 40 -2.51 -10.60 -17.97
C CYS A 40 -2.81 -9.24 -18.60
N GLY A 41 -2.04 -8.80 -19.57
CA GLY A 41 -2.40 -7.61 -20.36
C GLY A 41 -3.67 -7.86 -21.20
N PRO A 42 -4.28 -6.82 -21.72
CA PRO A 42 -5.52 -6.95 -22.48
C PRO A 42 -5.38 -7.85 -23.72
N GLU A 43 -4.18 -7.97 -24.28
CA GLU A 43 -3.90 -8.83 -25.43
C GLU A 43 -3.61 -10.29 -25.05
N ALA A 44 -3.36 -10.59 -23.78
CA ALA A 44 -3.01 -11.93 -23.31
C ALA A 44 -4.22 -12.89 -23.38
N ALA A 45 -5.44 -12.39 -23.36
CA ALA A 45 -6.66 -13.19 -23.45
C ALA A 45 -6.91 -13.80 -24.84
N GLY A 46 -6.21 -13.31 -25.87
CA GLY A 46 -6.33 -13.82 -27.25
C GLY A 46 -7.63 -13.49 -27.98
N GLU A 47 -8.59 -12.89 -27.30
CA GLU A 47 -9.86 -12.44 -27.86
C GLU A 47 -10.12 -11.00 -27.38
N ASP A 48 -10.47 -10.13 -28.32
CA ASP A 48 -10.87 -8.77 -27.96
C ASP A 48 -12.18 -8.81 -27.17
N PRO A 49 -12.25 -8.23 -25.97
CA PRO A 49 -13.51 -8.09 -25.27
C PRO A 49 -14.51 -7.32 -26.14
N ALA A 50 -15.69 -7.88 -26.31
CA ALA A 50 -16.72 -7.28 -27.19
C ALA A 50 -17.01 -5.84 -26.76
N GLY A 51 -16.81 -4.90 -27.68
CA GLY A 51 -17.10 -3.48 -27.49
C GLY A 51 -15.94 -2.64 -26.94
N TRP A 52 -14.76 -3.21 -26.75
CA TRP A 52 -13.59 -2.42 -26.35
C TRP A 52 -13.06 -1.57 -27.52
N SER A 53 -12.77 -0.32 -27.22
CA SER A 53 -12.05 0.59 -28.11
C SER A 53 -10.54 0.54 -27.86
N GLY A 54 -9.74 1.10 -28.75
CA GLY A 54 -8.31 1.26 -28.51
C GLY A 54 -8.01 2.03 -27.20
N ALA A 55 -8.87 2.97 -26.81
CA ALA A 55 -8.72 3.69 -25.55
C ALA A 55 -8.93 2.80 -24.31
N ASP A 56 -9.80 1.79 -24.39
CA ASP A 56 -10.06 0.84 -23.32
C ASP A 56 -8.85 -0.09 -23.14
N PHE A 57 -8.26 -0.57 -24.24
CA PHE A 57 -7.02 -1.35 -24.21
C PHE A 57 -5.87 -0.58 -23.56
N GLU A 58 -5.68 0.68 -23.93
CA GLU A 58 -4.64 1.52 -23.34
C GLU A 58 -4.91 1.83 -21.85
N ALA A 59 -6.15 1.98 -21.44
CA ALA A 59 -6.53 2.17 -20.05
C ALA A 59 -6.17 0.93 -19.21
N GLU A 60 -6.49 -0.27 -19.73
CA GLU A 60 -6.18 -1.53 -19.05
C GLU A 60 -4.67 -1.78 -18.98
N ARG A 61 -3.93 -1.54 -20.06
CA ARG A 61 -2.46 -1.59 -20.03
C ARG A 61 -1.89 -0.70 -18.93
N ARG A 62 -2.33 0.55 -18.84
CA ARG A 62 -1.88 1.47 -17.78
C ARG A 62 -2.24 0.96 -16.40
N ARG A 63 -3.40 0.30 -16.23
CA ARG A 63 -3.83 -0.31 -14.97
C ARG A 63 -2.88 -1.44 -14.57
N VAL A 64 -2.59 -2.38 -15.46
CA VAL A 64 -1.66 -3.50 -15.21
C VAL A 64 -0.27 -2.99 -14.85
N VAL A 65 0.28 -2.07 -15.65
CA VAL A 65 1.60 -1.47 -15.40
C VAL A 65 1.67 -0.80 -14.03
N ARG A 66 0.65 -0.01 -13.69
CA ARG A 66 0.59 0.67 -12.39
C ARG A 66 0.53 -0.33 -11.23
N SER A 67 -0.32 -1.34 -11.33
CA SER A 67 -0.49 -2.34 -10.28
C SER A 67 0.81 -3.11 -10.02
N VAL A 68 1.47 -3.58 -11.08
CA VAL A 68 2.73 -4.33 -10.94
C VAL A 68 3.83 -3.47 -10.39
N ARG A 69 3.97 -2.22 -10.86
CA ARG A 69 4.95 -1.30 -10.31
C ARG A 69 4.72 -1.04 -8.83
N ASN A 70 3.49 -0.76 -8.43
CA ASN A 70 3.16 -0.52 -7.03
C ASN A 70 3.46 -1.75 -6.16
N LEU A 71 3.14 -2.96 -6.64
CA LEU A 71 3.48 -4.20 -5.93
C LEU A 71 4.98 -4.40 -5.77
N ALA A 72 5.75 -4.15 -6.84
CA ALA A 72 7.21 -4.26 -6.80
C ALA A 72 7.84 -3.23 -5.85
N GLU A 73 7.35 -1.99 -5.86
CA GLU A 73 7.79 -0.94 -4.95
C GLU A 73 7.40 -1.21 -3.49
N GLU A 74 6.26 -1.88 -3.24
CA GLU A 74 5.80 -2.25 -1.90
C GLU A 74 6.58 -3.42 -1.30
N ALA A 75 7.30 -4.21 -2.12
CA ALA A 75 8.04 -5.39 -1.68
C ALA A 75 8.98 -5.11 -0.50
N GLU A 76 9.62 -3.95 -0.50
CA GLU A 76 10.55 -3.50 0.55
C GLU A 76 9.90 -3.45 1.94
N SER A 77 8.63 -3.07 2.00
CA SER A 77 7.91 -2.88 3.26
C SER A 77 6.70 -3.80 3.41
N ILE A 78 6.55 -4.83 2.57
CA ILE A 78 5.35 -5.70 2.59
C ILE A 78 5.16 -6.43 3.93
N SER A 79 6.24 -6.71 4.63
CA SER A 79 6.22 -7.33 5.96
C SER A 79 6.14 -6.32 7.11
N ALA A 80 6.10 -5.03 6.80
CA ALA A 80 5.97 -4.00 7.84
C ALA A 80 4.63 -4.12 8.56
N ALA A 81 4.67 -3.86 9.87
CA ALA A 81 3.53 -4.08 10.75
C ALA A 81 2.36 -3.12 10.49
N HIS A 82 2.64 -1.94 9.93
CA HIS A 82 1.66 -0.88 9.80
C HIS A 82 1.29 -0.65 8.33
N LEU A 83 0.01 -0.83 8.02
CA LEU A 83 -0.64 -0.28 6.83
C LEU A 83 -1.51 0.89 7.30
N ILE A 84 -1.24 2.08 6.79
CA ILE A 84 -1.85 3.32 7.25
C ILE A 84 -2.56 4.01 6.10
N ALA A 85 -3.88 4.18 6.20
CA ALA A 85 -4.66 5.01 5.31
C ALA A 85 -4.53 6.49 5.75
N VAL A 86 -4.12 7.36 4.84
CA VAL A 86 -3.86 8.76 5.21
C VAL A 86 -5.13 9.54 5.53
N ASP A 87 -6.25 9.19 4.90
CA ASP A 87 -7.54 9.83 5.15
C ASP A 87 -8.08 9.48 6.55
N GLU A 88 -7.95 8.20 6.96
CA GLU A 88 -8.28 7.76 8.31
C GLU A 88 -7.39 8.43 9.35
N LEU A 89 -6.10 8.55 9.05
CA LEU A 89 -5.13 9.19 9.92
C LEU A 89 -5.45 10.68 10.12
N ALA A 90 -5.79 11.41 9.06
CA ALA A 90 -6.19 12.81 9.15
C ALA A 90 -7.49 12.99 9.93
N SER A 91 -8.47 12.12 9.71
CA SER A 91 -9.74 12.11 10.44
C SER A 91 -9.52 11.87 11.94
N TRP A 92 -8.67 10.88 12.28
CA TRP A 92 -8.37 10.56 13.66
C TRP A 92 -7.62 11.68 14.39
N LEU A 93 -6.76 12.42 13.69
CA LEU A 93 -6.01 13.55 14.25
C LEU A 93 -6.79 14.85 14.22
N GLU A 94 -8.03 14.87 13.72
CA GLU A 94 -8.84 16.06 13.52
C GLU A 94 -8.12 17.16 12.73
N ARG A 95 -7.26 16.73 11.78
CA ARG A 95 -6.50 17.62 10.91
C ARG A 95 -7.14 17.72 9.54
N GLY A 96 -6.91 18.84 8.88
CA GLY A 96 -7.42 19.09 7.53
C GLY A 96 -6.85 18.15 6.48
N SER A 97 -6.38 18.67 5.35
CA SER A 97 -5.85 17.83 4.26
C SER A 97 -4.64 17.03 4.71
N PRO A 98 -4.66 15.69 4.63
CA PRO A 98 -3.53 14.87 5.01
C PRO A 98 -2.39 15.00 3.99
N PRO A 99 -1.12 14.77 4.41
CA PRO A 99 -0.01 14.62 3.47
C PRO A 99 -0.26 13.43 2.53
N SER A 100 0.20 13.54 1.27
CA SER A 100 0.09 12.41 0.36
C SER A 100 0.93 11.21 0.84
N PRO A 101 0.53 9.95 0.53
CA PRO A 101 1.34 8.78 0.87
C PRO A 101 2.79 8.88 0.41
N ALA A 102 3.03 9.44 -0.78
CA ALA A 102 4.37 9.62 -1.30
C ALA A 102 5.24 10.56 -0.44
N LYS A 103 4.67 11.67 0.08
CA LYS A 103 5.37 12.57 0.99
C LYS A 103 5.70 11.89 2.32
N MET A 104 4.74 11.12 2.87
CA MET A 104 4.95 10.33 4.09
C MET A 104 6.08 9.31 3.92
N VAL A 105 6.05 8.55 2.82
CA VAL A 105 7.08 7.56 2.48
C VAL A 105 8.45 8.22 2.34
N ALA A 106 8.56 9.32 1.59
CA ALA A 106 9.84 10.03 1.40
C ALA A 106 10.43 10.46 2.75
N TYR A 107 9.63 11.11 3.59
CA TYR A 107 10.07 11.56 4.91
C TYR A 107 10.53 10.37 5.80
N LEU A 108 9.73 9.30 5.88
CA LEU A 108 10.07 8.15 6.73
C LEU A 108 11.33 7.44 6.26
N LYS A 109 11.56 7.34 4.94
CA LYS A 109 12.82 6.81 4.37
C LYS A 109 14.02 7.68 4.73
N GLU A 110 13.89 9.00 4.69
CA GLU A 110 14.95 9.93 5.13
C GLU A 110 15.29 9.77 6.61
N GLN A 111 14.31 9.35 7.43
CA GLN A 111 14.53 9.03 8.84
C GLN A 111 15.08 7.61 9.07
N GLY A 112 15.35 6.84 8.01
CA GLY A 112 15.94 5.50 8.08
C GLY A 112 14.93 4.37 8.29
N HIS A 113 13.64 4.62 8.11
CA HIS A 113 12.60 3.61 8.18
C HIS A 113 12.33 2.97 6.83
N SER A 114 11.91 1.70 6.83
CA SER A 114 11.33 1.07 5.66
C SER A 114 9.93 1.62 5.44
N ALA A 115 9.66 2.10 4.23
CA ALA A 115 8.35 2.62 3.87
C ALA A 115 8.10 2.50 2.37
N SER A 116 6.85 2.23 1.97
CA SER A 116 6.40 2.24 0.58
C SER A 116 4.95 2.65 0.45
N VAL A 117 4.59 3.23 -0.69
CA VAL A 117 3.18 3.48 -1.02
C VAL A 117 2.52 2.12 -1.23
N SER A 118 1.36 1.92 -0.64
CA SER A 118 0.63 0.66 -0.79
C SER A 118 -0.07 0.56 -2.15
N HIS A 119 -0.18 -0.67 -2.65
CA HIS A 119 -0.98 -0.97 -3.85
C HIS A 119 -2.51 -0.93 -3.58
N TYR A 120 -2.91 -0.73 -2.34
CA TYR A 120 -4.31 -0.65 -1.94
C TYR A 120 -5.02 0.51 -2.65
N THR A 121 -6.34 0.38 -2.86
CA THR A 121 -7.12 1.38 -3.61
C THR A 121 -7.23 2.72 -2.90
N GLU A 122 -7.17 2.73 -1.58
CA GLU A 122 -7.19 3.93 -0.77
C GLU A 122 -5.79 4.54 -0.64
N PRO A 123 -5.67 5.86 -0.54
CA PRO A 123 -4.37 6.51 -0.31
C PRO A 123 -3.72 6.00 0.98
N SER A 124 -2.77 5.09 0.87
CA SER A 124 -2.17 4.40 2.01
C SER A 124 -0.69 4.12 1.80
N PHE A 125 0.00 3.86 2.89
CA PHE A 125 1.41 3.48 2.88
C PHE A 125 1.70 2.42 3.95
N ARG A 126 2.77 1.64 3.75
CA ARG A 126 3.31 0.71 4.74
C ARG A 126 4.60 1.24 5.31
N THR A 127 4.85 0.93 6.58
CA THR A 127 6.10 1.29 7.24
C THR A 127 6.35 0.43 8.49
N ASP A 128 7.62 0.27 8.84
CA ASP A 128 8.08 -0.28 10.12
C ASP A 128 8.31 0.82 11.17
N ALA A 129 8.13 2.08 10.78
CA ALA A 129 8.31 3.22 11.67
C ALA A 129 7.39 3.12 12.90
N PRO A 130 7.87 3.45 14.10
CA PRO A 130 7.03 3.52 15.28
C PRO A 130 6.00 4.64 15.11
N TRP A 131 4.86 4.49 15.78
CA TRP A 131 3.76 5.46 15.67
C TRP A 131 4.19 6.91 15.95
N SER A 132 5.10 7.12 16.90
CA SER A 132 5.66 8.44 17.19
C SER A 132 6.37 9.10 15.99
N ALA A 133 7.08 8.30 15.18
CA ALA A 133 7.73 8.80 13.96
C ALA A 133 6.71 9.15 12.87
N VAL A 134 5.63 8.36 12.76
CA VAL A 134 4.53 8.66 11.83
C VAL A 134 3.85 9.98 12.19
N LEU A 135 3.59 10.23 13.48
CA LEU A 135 3.01 11.50 13.94
C LEU A 135 3.94 12.68 13.68
N ALA A 136 5.24 12.53 13.98
CA ALA A 136 6.24 13.55 13.71
C ALA A 136 6.35 13.89 12.20
N ALA A 137 6.21 12.89 11.32
CA ALA A 137 6.17 13.08 9.89
C ALA A 137 5.01 13.98 9.47
N ILE A 138 3.81 13.74 9.98
CA ILE A 138 2.63 14.55 9.69
C ILE A 138 2.83 15.99 10.12
N ASP A 139 3.33 16.20 11.34
CA ASP A 139 3.57 17.54 11.88
C ASP A 139 4.57 18.31 11.02
N THR A 140 5.66 17.66 10.65
CA THR A 140 6.73 18.29 9.87
C THR A 140 6.27 18.61 8.44
N ILE A 141 5.61 17.68 7.76
CA ILE A 141 5.16 17.87 6.37
C ILE A 141 4.06 18.93 6.32
N SER A 142 3.10 18.89 7.26
CA SER A 142 1.99 19.86 7.29
C SER A 142 2.46 21.29 7.54
N THR A 143 3.54 21.48 8.30
CA THR A 143 4.12 22.82 8.53
C THR A 143 4.95 23.32 7.36
N ALA A 144 5.47 22.45 6.51
CA ALA A 144 6.24 22.82 5.32
C ALA A 144 5.36 23.25 4.12
N ASP A 145 4.08 22.89 4.13
CA ASP A 145 3.12 23.20 3.06
C ASP A 145 2.35 24.54 3.33
N VAL A 146 2.66 25.28 4.42
CA VAL A 146 2.11 26.58 4.79
C VAL A 146 3.11 27.69 4.45
#